data_3671d8ffcafe49f2c7ef693078c6720a
#
_entry.id   3671d8ffcafe49f2c7ef693078c6720a
#
_cell.length_a   1.000
_cell.length_b   1.000
_cell.length_c   1.000
_cell.angle_alpha   90.00
_cell.angle_beta   90.00
_cell.angle_gamma   90.00
#
_symmetry.space_group_name_H-M   'P 1'
#
loop_
_entity.id
_entity.type
_entity.pdbx_description
1 polymer ?
#
loop_
_entity_poly.entity_id
_entity_poly.type
_entity_poly.pdbx_seq_one_letter_code
_entity_poly.pdbx_strand_id
1 'polypeptide(L)'
;GLIWLPDTIFRNSKTADSHWITMPNQLLRIWNDGKILYTLRLTINAECQLQLHNFPMDEHSCPLIFSSYGYPQNEMIYKWRKNSVEAADQKSWRLYQFDFMGLRNTTDIIKTTAGDYVVMTVYFDLSRRMGYFTIQTYIPCILTVVLSWVSFWIKKDATPARTALGITTVLTMTTLSSVARTSLPRVSYVTAMDLFVTVCFLFVFAALMEYATLNYYSYSVRRPSYMEPKRLNYPVLDVRPPPHTVIALNNSMYWQDFEDACFYECLEGKDCQSFFCCFEE
;
A
#
# COMPACT_ATOMS: atom_id res chain seq x y z
N GLY A 1 -23.43 48.17 -10.05
CA GLY A 1 -23.41 47.70 -11.39
C GLY A 1 -24.35 48.39 -12.35
N LEU A 2 -23.81 48.77 -13.47
CA LEU A 2 -24.57 49.39 -14.57
C LEU A 2 -25.21 48.39 -15.52
N ILE A 3 -24.86 47.12 -15.39
CA ILE A 3 -25.30 46.03 -16.28
C ILE A 3 -25.71 44.85 -15.45
N TRP A 4 -26.79 44.19 -15.82
CA TRP A 4 -27.18 42.90 -15.28
C TRP A 4 -26.17 41.82 -15.68
N LEU A 5 -25.74 41.03 -14.76
CA LEU A 5 -24.88 39.86 -14.94
C LEU A 5 -25.60 38.61 -14.47
N PRO A 6 -25.40 37.45 -15.11
CA PRO A 6 -25.99 36.19 -14.65
C PRO A 6 -25.39 35.77 -13.32
N ASP A 7 -26.21 35.22 -12.43
CA ASP A 7 -25.90 34.73 -11.11
C ASP A 7 -25.42 33.28 -11.14
N THR A 8 -24.50 32.97 -12.01
CA THR A 8 -24.01 31.60 -12.21
C THR A 8 -23.30 31.08 -10.97
N ILE A 9 -23.72 29.90 -10.51
CA ILE A 9 -23.09 29.15 -9.42
C ILE A 9 -22.54 27.81 -9.92
N PHE A 10 -21.52 27.29 -9.25
CA PHE A 10 -20.99 25.96 -9.46
C PHE A 10 -21.54 25.03 -8.38
N ARG A 11 -22.46 24.14 -8.74
CA ARG A 11 -23.25 23.35 -7.79
C ARG A 11 -22.41 22.37 -6.98
N ASN A 12 -21.34 21.86 -7.57
CA ASN A 12 -20.42 20.90 -6.92
C ASN A 12 -19.09 21.53 -6.49
N SER A 13 -19.01 22.86 -6.41
CA SER A 13 -17.81 23.51 -5.91
C SER A 13 -17.75 23.52 -4.38
N LYS A 14 -16.56 23.28 -3.84
CA LYS A 14 -16.25 23.50 -2.42
C LYS A 14 -15.80 24.94 -2.16
N THR A 15 -14.96 25.45 -3.08
CA THR A 15 -14.47 26.83 -3.06
C THR A 15 -14.30 27.32 -4.50
N ALA A 16 -14.56 28.61 -4.72
CA ALA A 16 -14.31 29.26 -5.99
C ALA A 16 -13.74 30.65 -5.72
N ASP A 17 -12.64 30.99 -6.40
CA ASP A 17 -11.96 32.27 -6.25
C ASP A 17 -11.85 32.99 -7.58
N SER A 18 -12.04 34.30 -7.57
CA SER A 18 -11.77 35.18 -8.69
C SER A 18 -10.37 35.80 -8.56
N HIS A 19 -9.74 36.12 -9.71
CA HIS A 19 -8.40 36.66 -9.73
C HIS A 19 -8.41 38.18 -9.89
N TRP A 20 -7.68 38.88 -9.01
CA TRP A 20 -7.68 40.34 -8.87
C TRP A 20 -6.34 41.00 -9.19
N ILE A 21 -5.31 40.23 -9.49
CA ILE A 21 -3.96 40.73 -9.69
C ILE A 21 -3.59 40.68 -11.19
N THR A 22 -3.06 41.76 -11.73
CA THR A 22 -2.84 43.11 -11.13
C THR A 22 -4.13 43.95 -11.11
N MET A 23 -5.05 43.69 -12.00
CA MET A 23 -6.39 44.22 -12.08
C MET A 23 -7.39 43.06 -12.11
N PRO A 24 -8.70 43.26 -11.83
CA PRO A 24 -9.69 42.20 -11.93
C PRO A 24 -9.59 41.46 -13.27
N ASN A 25 -9.42 40.14 -13.25
CA ASN A 25 -9.28 39.33 -14.47
C ASN A 25 -10.66 39.07 -15.11
N GLN A 26 -11.25 40.15 -15.61
CA GLN A 26 -12.56 40.12 -16.25
C GLN A 26 -12.57 41.01 -17.49
N LEU A 27 -13.35 40.62 -18.49
CA LEU A 27 -13.53 41.36 -19.72
C LEU A 27 -15.02 41.49 -20.01
N LEU A 28 -15.47 42.70 -20.32
CA LEU A 28 -16.82 42.98 -20.80
C LEU A 28 -16.75 43.69 -22.15
N ARG A 29 -17.38 43.12 -23.15
CA ARG A 29 -17.57 43.74 -24.46
C ARG A 29 -19.02 43.79 -24.82
N ILE A 30 -19.48 44.93 -25.26
CA ILE A 30 -20.87 45.17 -25.69
C ILE A 30 -20.83 45.56 -27.17
N TRP A 31 -21.59 44.85 -27.98
CA TRP A 31 -21.75 45.18 -29.39
C TRP A 31 -23.01 46.01 -29.60
N ASN A 32 -23.05 46.75 -30.74
CA ASN A 32 -24.18 47.56 -31.13
C ASN A 32 -25.45 46.73 -31.43
N ASP A 33 -25.31 45.43 -31.71
CA ASP A 33 -26.39 44.47 -31.92
C ASP A 33 -26.99 43.91 -30.61
N GLY A 34 -26.51 44.41 -29.44
CA GLY A 34 -27.00 44.00 -28.13
C GLY A 34 -26.32 42.76 -27.57
N LYS A 35 -25.36 42.16 -28.29
CA LYS A 35 -24.59 41.06 -27.76
C LYS A 35 -23.61 41.55 -26.72
N ILE A 36 -23.48 40.77 -25.64
CA ILE A 36 -22.53 41.04 -24.55
C ILE A 36 -21.60 39.82 -24.41
N LEU A 37 -20.29 40.06 -24.46
CA LEU A 37 -19.29 39.06 -24.07
C LEU A 37 -18.77 39.44 -22.72
N TYR A 38 -19.00 38.55 -21.74
CA TYR A 38 -18.45 38.62 -20.42
C TYR A 38 -17.52 37.45 -20.18
N THR A 39 -16.25 37.72 -19.92
CA THR A 39 -15.24 36.70 -19.68
C THR A 39 -14.66 36.93 -18.29
N LEU A 40 -14.57 35.88 -17.51
CA LEU A 40 -14.09 35.90 -16.13
C LEU A 40 -13.14 34.74 -15.90
N ARG A 41 -12.00 35.02 -15.25
CA ARG A 41 -11.06 33.97 -14.80
C ARG A 41 -11.39 33.56 -13.38
N LEU A 42 -11.70 32.27 -13.22
CA LEU A 42 -12.04 31.67 -11.93
C LEU A 42 -11.15 30.46 -11.66
N THR A 43 -10.82 30.24 -10.39
CA THR A 43 -10.27 28.97 -9.89
C THR A 43 -11.36 28.28 -9.10
N ILE A 44 -11.72 27.07 -9.50
CA ILE A 44 -12.83 26.33 -8.91
C ILE A 44 -12.31 25.00 -8.39
N ASN A 45 -12.52 24.75 -7.09
CA ASN A 45 -12.29 23.45 -6.47
C ASN A 45 -13.61 22.70 -6.44
N ALA A 46 -13.79 21.81 -7.40
CA ALA A 46 -15.00 21.02 -7.54
C ALA A 46 -14.85 19.62 -6.93
N GLU A 47 -15.95 19.11 -6.39
CA GLU A 47 -16.01 17.75 -5.88
C GLU A 47 -16.14 16.75 -7.04
N CYS A 48 -15.32 15.70 -6.99
CA CYS A 48 -15.38 14.58 -7.92
C CYS A 48 -15.47 13.28 -7.13
N GLN A 49 -16.54 12.54 -7.32
CA GLN A 49 -16.70 11.22 -6.71
C GLN A 49 -15.88 10.19 -7.47
N LEU A 50 -14.88 9.61 -6.79
CA LEU A 50 -13.98 8.63 -7.38
C LEU A 50 -14.46 7.21 -7.05
N GLN A 51 -14.50 6.36 -8.08
CA GLN A 51 -14.73 4.91 -7.95
C GLN A 51 -13.38 4.20 -8.02
N LEU A 52 -12.85 3.78 -6.87
CA LEU A 52 -11.49 3.25 -6.76
C LEU A 52 -11.44 1.71 -6.73
N HIS A 53 -12.48 1.02 -7.18
CA HIS A 53 -12.48 -0.45 -7.22
C HIS A 53 -11.32 -1.02 -8.04
N ASN A 54 -11.04 -0.43 -9.19
CA ASN A 54 -9.98 -0.86 -10.09
C ASN A 54 -8.66 -0.11 -9.87
N PHE A 55 -8.53 0.60 -8.75
CA PHE A 55 -7.30 1.32 -8.45
C PHE A 55 -6.07 0.39 -8.48
N PRO A 56 -4.95 0.76 -9.12
CA PRO A 56 -4.63 2.03 -9.79
C PRO A 56 -4.97 2.10 -11.30
N MET A 57 -5.68 1.14 -11.86
CA MET A 57 -6.13 1.11 -13.26
C MET A 57 -7.52 1.72 -13.41
N ASP A 58 -7.74 2.87 -12.77
CA ASP A 58 -9.03 3.52 -12.70
C ASP A 58 -9.14 4.67 -13.71
N GLU A 59 -10.33 4.80 -14.28
CA GLU A 59 -10.73 5.91 -15.13
C GLU A 59 -11.83 6.69 -14.42
N HIS A 60 -11.78 8.00 -14.51
CA HIS A 60 -12.72 8.88 -13.84
C HIS A 60 -13.29 9.90 -14.80
N SER A 61 -14.54 10.24 -14.56
CA SER A 61 -15.25 11.29 -15.28
C SER A 61 -15.70 12.33 -14.25
N CYS A 62 -14.89 13.38 -14.08
CA CYS A 62 -15.14 14.43 -13.09
C CYS A 62 -16.06 15.50 -13.66
N PRO A 63 -17.24 15.73 -13.06
CA PRO A 63 -18.17 16.75 -13.53
C PRO A 63 -17.82 18.12 -12.97
N LEU A 64 -18.03 19.17 -13.78
CA LEU A 64 -18.16 20.55 -13.34
C LEU A 64 -19.59 20.99 -13.66
N ILE A 65 -20.38 21.24 -12.63
CA ILE A 65 -21.81 21.49 -12.75
C ILE A 65 -22.09 22.96 -12.43
N PHE A 66 -22.71 23.67 -13.34
CA PHE A 66 -23.07 25.07 -13.12
C PHE A 66 -24.49 25.39 -13.59
N SER A 67 -25.11 26.31 -12.91
CA SER A 67 -26.46 26.78 -13.22
C SER A 67 -26.68 28.18 -12.65
N SER A 68 -27.82 28.80 -12.94
CA SER A 68 -28.30 29.96 -12.18
C SER A 68 -28.70 29.53 -10.76
N TYR A 69 -28.54 30.43 -9.80
CA TYR A 69 -29.05 30.28 -8.44
C TYR A 69 -30.53 30.71 -8.34
N GLY A 70 -30.84 31.91 -8.81
CA GLY A 70 -32.13 32.53 -8.59
C GLY A 70 -33.09 32.47 -9.79
N TYR A 71 -32.58 32.32 -11.03
CA TYR A 71 -33.42 32.40 -12.22
C TYR A 71 -33.81 31.03 -12.76
N PRO A 72 -35.09 30.67 -12.72
CA PRO A 72 -35.61 29.44 -13.31
C PRO A 72 -35.57 29.45 -14.85
N GLN A 73 -35.87 28.33 -15.49
CA GLN A 73 -35.76 28.10 -16.90
C GLN A 73 -36.63 29.09 -17.74
N ASN A 74 -37.76 29.53 -17.20
CA ASN A 74 -38.66 30.49 -17.85
C ASN A 74 -38.09 31.92 -17.93
N GLU A 75 -37.09 32.22 -17.06
CA GLU A 75 -36.46 33.54 -16.97
C GLU A 75 -35.07 33.55 -17.61
N MET A 76 -34.29 32.48 -17.45
CA MET A 76 -32.94 32.39 -17.96
C MET A 76 -32.62 31.00 -18.47
N ILE A 77 -32.08 30.92 -19.70
CA ILE A 77 -31.69 29.68 -20.35
C ILE A 77 -30.21 29.72 -20.69
N TYR A 78 -29.46 28.70 -20.22
CA TYR A 78 -28.09 28.46 -20.65
C TYR A 78 -28.08 27.63 -21.94
N LYS A 79 -27.26 28.03 -22.91
CA LYS A 79 -27.02 27.29 -24.15
C LYS A 79 -25.54 27.28 -24.48
N TRP A 80 -25.03 26.12 -24.91
CA TRP A 80 -23.67 26.03 -25.44
C TRP A 80 -23.58 26.85 -26.75
N ARG A 81 -22.54 27.70 -26.84
CA ARG A 81 -22.32 28.51 -28.06
C ARG A 81 -21.89 27.63 -29.22
N LYS A 82 -21.10 26.58 -28.97
CA LYS A 82 -20.70 25.53 -29.90
C LYS A 82 -21.03 24.18 -29.26
N ASN A 83 -21.15 23.15 -30.07
CA ASN A 83 -21.45 21.81 -29.57
C ASN A 83 -20.32 21.18 -28.76
N SER A 84 -19.18 21.86 -28.58
CA SER A 84 -18.03 21.38 -27.83
C SER A 84 -17.50 22.47 -26.91
N VAL A 85 -17.03 22.03 -25.75
CA VAL A 85 -16.24 22.83 -24.81
C VAL A 85 -14.80 22.84 -25.30
N GLU A 86 -14.20 24.02 -25.39
CA GLU A 86 -12.79 24.15 -25.75
C GLU A 86 -11.94 24.12 -24.49
N ALA A 87 -11.04 23.15 -24.40
CA ALA A 87 -9.97 23.16 -23.42
C ALA A 87 -8.78 23.94 -24.01
N ALA A 88 -8.24 24.87 -23.24
CA ALA A 88 -6.97 25.50 -23.60
C ALA A 88 -5.88 24.41 -23.74
N ASP A 89 -4.88 24.71 -24.56
CA ASP A 89 -3.76 23.86 -24.96
C ASP A 89 -3.49 22.65 -24.03
N GLN A 90 -3.84 21.46 -24.48
CA GLN A 90 -3.63 20.20 -23.72
C GLN A 90 -2.17 20.00 -23.31
N LYS A 91 -1.24 20.61 -24.05
CA LYS A 91 0.21 20.60 -23.74
C LYS A 91 0.57 21.41 -22.48
N SER A 92 -0.29 22.36 -22.07
CA SER A 92 -0.08 23.14 -20.83
C SER A 92 -0.63 22.46 -19.57
N TRP A 93 -1.37 21.38 -19.71
CA TRP A 93 -1.96 20.65 -18.60
C TRP A 93 -0.92 19.74 -17.94
N ARG A 94 -0.39 20.19 -16.81
CA ARG A 94 0.58 19.42 -16.03
C ARG A 94 -0.13 18.49 -15.04
N LEU A 95 -0.82 17.48 -15.57
CA LEU A 95 -1.37 16.41 -14.76
C LEU A 95 -0.31 15.32 -14.61
N TYR A 96 0.27 15.19 -13.41
CA TYR A 96 1.33 14.21 -13.16
C TYR A 96 0.80 12.79 -12.98
N GLN A 97 -0.40 12.65 -12.42
CA GLN A 97 -0.99 11.36 -12.07
C GLN A 97 -2.02 10.85 -13.08
N PHE A 98 -2.56 11.73 -13.93
CA PHE A 98 -3.62 11.42 -14.87
C PHE A 98 -3.26 11.85 -16.28
N ASP A 99 -3.78 11.09 -17.25
CA ASP A 99 -3.86 11.51 -18.64
C ASP A 99 -5.28 12.05 -18.90
N PHE A 100 -5.34 13.18 -19.59
CA PHE A 100 -6.59 13.76 -19.98
C PHE A 100 -7.06 13.09 -21.28
N MET A 101 -8.23 12.44 -21.22
CA MET A 101 -8.77 11.69 -22.35
C MET A 101 -9.73 12.52 -23.20
N GLY A 102 -10.47 13.44 -22.60
CA GLY A 102 -11.41 14.28 -23.35
C GLY A 102 -12.38 15.06 -22.48
N LEU A 103 -13.20 15.86 -23.15
CA LEU A 103 -14.29 16.63 -22.56
C LEU A 103 -15.61 16.18 -23.15
N ARG A 104 -16.60 16.08 -22.30
CA ARG A 104 -18.00 15.90 -22.69
C ARG A 104 -18.85 16.97 -22.02
N ASN A 105 -19.90 17.41 -22.66
CA ASN A 105 -20.84 18.39 -22.10
C ASN A 105 -22.27 17.87 -22.23
N THR A 106 -23.06 18.16 -21.20
CA THR A 106 -24.50 17.86 -21.19
C THR A 106 -25.26 19.07 -20.71
N THR A 107 -26.55 19.08 -21.01
CA THR A 107 -27.50 20.07 -20.52
C THR A 107 -28.72 19.33 -20.02
N ASP A 108 -29.02 19.51 -18.73
CA ASP A 108 -30.11 18.86 -18.06
C ASP A 108 -31.03 19.88 -17.40
N ILE A 109 -32.26 19.50 -17.11
CA ILE A 109 -33.23 20.34 -16.41
C ILE A 109 -33.49 19.67 -15.05
N ILE A 110 -33.15 20.39 -13.97
CA ILE A 110 -33.42 19.92 -12.63
C ILE A 110 -34.67 20.60 -12.10
N LYS A 111 -35.66 19.79 -11.74
CA LYS A 111 -36.89 20.22 -11.12
C LYS A 111 -36.70 20.39 -9.61
N THR A 112 -36.95 21.59 -9.12
CA THR A 112 -36.90 21.89 -7.67
C THR A 112 -38.23 22.50 -7.23
N THR A 113 -38.43 22.61 -5.93
CA THR A 113 -39.63 23.28 -5.37
C THR A 113 -39.73 24.75 -5.74
N ALA A 114 -38.61 25.40 -6.05
CA ALA A 114 -38.53 26.80 -6.47
C ALA A 114 -38.71 27.00 -7.99
N GLY A 115 -38.72 25.91 -8.77
CA GLY A 115 -38.87 25.95 -10.24
C GLY A 115 -37.91 24.98 -10.93
N ASP A 116 -37.98 24.99 -12.26
CA ASP A 116 -37.11 24.18 -13.13
C ASP A 116 -35.88 25.01 -13.50
N TYR A 117 -34.70 24.45 -13.29
CA TYR A 117 -33.41 25.12 -13.58
C TYR A 117 -32.65 24.40 -14.68
N VAL A 118 -32.09 25.17 -15.60
CA VAL A 118 -31.17 24.64 -16.61
C VAL A 118 -29.81 24.44 -15.97
N VAL A 119 -29.32 23.21 -16.00
CA VAL A 119 -28.03 22.82 -15.46
C VAL A 119 -27.11 22.38 -16.59
N MET A 120 -25.94 22.98 -16.61
CA MET A 120 -24.89 22.67 -17.58
C MET A 120 -23.83 21.86 -16.87
N THR A 121 -23.42 20.74 -17.47
CA THR A 121 -22.37 19.88 -16.90
C THR A 121 -21.26 19.66 -17.94
N VAL A 122 -20.03 19.85 -17.51
CA VAL A 122 -18.83 19.49 -18.27
C VAL A 122 -18.16 18.32 -17.55
N TYR A 123 -17.93 17.23 -18.27
CA TYR A 123 -17.22 16.06 -17.76
C TYR A 123 -15.79 16.07 -18.29
N PHE A 124 -14.85 15.89 -17.35
CA PHE A 124 -13.42 15.71 -17.63
C PHE A 124 -13.10 14.24 -17.51
N ASP A 125 -12.82 13.59 -18.64
CA ASP A 125 -12.47 12.17 -18.65
C ASP A 125 -10.96 12.03 -18.40
N LEU A 126 -10.60 11.33 -17.32
CA LEU A 126 -9.25 11.18 -16.80
C LEU A 126 -8.90 9.71 -16.67
N SER A 127 -7.71 9.30 -17.11
CA SER A 127 -7.16 7.96 -16.92
C SER A 127 -5.88 8.03 -16.10
N ARG A 128 -5.75 7.17 -15.09
CA ARG A 128 -4.60 7.20 -14.18
C ARG A 128 -3.36 6.58 -14.80
N ARG A 129 -2.20 7.21 -14.55
CA ARG A 129 -0.88 6.68 -14.92
C ARG A 129 -0.41 5.69 -13.87
N MET A 130 -0.10 4.47 -14.31
CA MET A 130 0.28 3.38 -13.43
C MET A 130 1.75 3.38 -13.00
N GLY A 131 2.63 4.11 -13.69
CA GLY A 131 4.09 3.99 -13.52
C GLY A 131 4.57 4.12 -12.06
N TYR A 132 4.05 5.10 -11.33
CA TYR A 132 4.38 5.29 -9.93
C TYR A 132 4.03 4.08 -9.05
N PHE A 133 2.80 3.57 -9.17
CA PHE A 133 2.31 2.43 -8.37
C PHE A 133 3.00 1.14 -8.72
N THR A 134 3.36 0.96 -10.01
CA THR A 134 4.13 -0.20 -10.46
C THR A 134 5.48 -0.26 -9.76
N ILE A 135 6.23 0.83 -9.75
CA ILE A 135 7.57 0.88 -9.15
C ILE A 135 7.49 0.83 -7.63
N GLN A 136 6.55 1.54 -7.02
CA GLN A 136 6.47 1.71 -5.57
C GLN A 136 5.83 0.52 -4.85
N THR A 137 4.87 -0.16 -5.47
CA THR A 137 4.07 -1.20 -4.79
C THR A 137 4.21 -2.56 -5.46
N TYR A 138 3.97 -2.68 -6.76
CA TYR A 138 3.92 -3.98 -7.43
C TYR A 138 5.28 -4.67 -7.47
N ILE A 139 6.33 -3.96 -7.87
CA ILE A 139 7.68 -4.53 -7.96
C ILE A 139 8.19 -4.99 -6.60
N PRO A 140 8.15 -4.19 -5.50
CA PRO A 140 8.60 -4.64 -4.20
C PRO A 140 7.80 -5.83 -3.65
N CYS A 141 6.49 -5.87 -3.86
CA CYS A 141 5.68 -7.02 -3.45
C CYS A 141 6.08 -8.29 -4.19
N ILE A 142 6.27 -8.23 -5.51
CA ILE A 142 6.71 -9.39 -6.31
C ILE A 142 8.10 -9.85 -5.85
N LEU A 143 9.05 -8.93 -5.67
CA LEU A 143 10.40 -9.27 -5.21
C LEU A 143 10.38 -9.92 -3.82
N THR A 144 9.52 -9.48 -2.91
CA THR A 144 9.40 -10.09 -1.59
C THR A 144 8.84 -11.51 -1.67
N VAL A 145 7.87 -11.77 -2.55
CA VAL A 145 7.37 -13.12 -2.81
C VAL A 145 8.46 -14.02 -3.39
N VAL A 146 9.22 -13.53 -4.38
CA VAL A 146 10.35 -14.27 -4.96
C VAL A 146 11.42 -14.55 -3.90
N LEU A 147 11.71 -13.57 -3.02
CA LEU A 147 12.65 -13.75 -1.91
C LEU A 147 12.17 -14.83 -0.93
N SER A 148 10.87 -14.90 -0.64
CA SER A 148 10.32 -15.97 0.21
C SER A 148 10.53 -17.36 -0.40
N TRP A 149 10.50 -17.48 -1.74
CA TRP A 149 10.75 -18.75 -2.44
C TRP A 149 12.23 -19.18 -2.36
N VAL A 150 13.17 -18.25 -2.19
CA VAL A 150 14.58 -18.57 -2.00
C VAL A 150 14.78 -19.48 -0.77
N SER A 151 13.89 -19.39 0.24
CA SER A 151 13.94 -20.24 1.42
C SER A 151 13.85 -21.74 1.07
N PHE A 152 13.21 -22.13 -0.05
CA PHE A 152 13.09 -23.51 -0.49
C PHE A 152 14.42 -24.10 -1.00
N TRP A 153 15.35 -23.24 -1.46
CA TRP A 153 16.67 -23.65 -1.94
C TRP A 153 17.69 -23.84 -0.82
N ILE A 154 17.40 -23.33 0.38
CA ILE A 154 18.27 -23.45 1.55
C ILE A 154 18.14 -24.88 2.11
N LYS A 155 19.27 -25.46 2.55
CA LYS A 155 19.29 -26.79 3.15
C LYS A 155 18.28 -26.90 4.30
N LYS A 156 17.59 -28.01 4.40
CA LYS A 156 16.54 -28.27 5.41
C LYS A 156 17.05 -28.18 6.85
N ASP A 157 18.34 -28.44 7.08
CA ASP A 157 18.93 -28.46 8.42
C ASP A 157 19.30 -27.06 8.94
N ALA A 158 19.30 -26.03 8.04
CA ALA A 158 19.54 -24.64 8.39
C ALA A 158 18.27 -23.97 8.93
N THR A 159 17.75 -24.45 10.07
CA THR A 159 16.50 -23.98 10.67
C THR A 159 16.51 -22.50 11.02
N PRO A 160 17.57 -21.92 11.67
CA PRO A 160 17.58 -20.51 12.02
C PRO A 160 17.50 -19.59 10.80
N ALA A 161 18.23 -19.92 9.73
CA ALA A 161 18.27 -19.10 8.51
C ALA A 161 16.92 -19.06 7.79
N ARG A 162 16.26 -20.21 7.62
CA ARG A 162 14.95 -20.31 6.96
C ARG A 162 13.85 -19.61 7.78
N THR A 163 13.88 -19.76 9.09
CA THR A 163 12.93 -19.10 10.00
C THR A 163 13.10 -17.59 9.96
N ALA A 164 14.33 -17.09 10.06
CA ALA A 164 14.62 -15.66 9.99
C ALA A 164 14.16 -15.06 8.65
N LEU A 165 14.45 -15.73 7.53
CA LEU A 165 14.02 -15.28 6.20
C LEU A 165 12.49 -15.25 6.09
N GLY A 166 11.78 -16.27 6.58
CA GLY A 166 10.33 -16.32 6.57
C GLY A 166 9.69 -15.20 7.40
N ILE A 167 10.18 -14.96 8.61
CA ILE A 167 9.65 -13.89 9.48
C ILE A 167 9.93 -12.52 8.88
N THR A 168 11.13 -12.27 8.37
CA THR A 168 11.47 -10.96 7.77
C THR A 168 10.65 -10.67 6.52
N THR A 169 10.38 -11.67 5.67
CA THR A 169 9.53 -11.48 4.48
C THR A 169 8.07 -11.20 4.85
N VAL A 170 7.51 -11.86 5.87
CA VAL A 170 6.16 -11.57 6.38
C VAL A 170 6.09 -10.15 6.94
N LEU A 171 7.06 -9.73 7.76
CA LEU A 171 7.12 -8.37 8.30
C LEU A 171 7.26 -7.32 7.20
N THR A 172 8.08 -7.58 6.18
CA THR A 172 8.22 -6.69 5.03
C THR A 172 6.90 -6.56 4.27
N MET A 173 6.16 -7.64 4.06
CA MET A 173 4.84 -7.59 3.40
C MET A 173 3.82 -6.80 4.21
N THR A 174 3.80 -6.91 5.54
CA THR A 174 2.91 -6.10 6.37
C THR A 174 3.22 -4.62 6.30
N THR A 175 4.50 -4.23 6.29
CA THR A 175 4.91 -2.82 6.14
C THR A 175 4.57 -2.29 4.74
N LEU A 176 4.80 -3.06 3.67
CA LEU A 176 4.43 -2.69 2.30
C LEU A 176 2.92 -2.51 2.16
N SER A 177 2.11 -3.38 2.76
CA SER A 177 0.65 -3.26 2.79
C SER A 177 0.21 -1.96 3.48
N SER A 178 0.81 -1.62 4.61
CA SER A 178 0.52 -0.38 5.33
C SER A 178 0.87 0.86 4.49
N VAL A 179 2.07 0.88 3.87
CA VAL A 179 2.51 2.00 3.02
C VAL A 179 1.62 2.14 1.78
N ALA A 180 1.23 1.04 1.14
CA ALA A 180 0.34 1.05 -0.01
C ALA A 180 -1.03 1.70 0.33
N ARG A 181 -1.56 1.42 1.53
CA ARG A 181 -2.81 2.00 2.01
C ARG A 181 -2.74 3.49 2.33
N THR A 182 -1.59 4.04 2.70
CA THR A 182 -1.44 5.47 3.01
C THR A 182 -1.61 6.39 1.79
N SER A 183 -1.38 5.88 0.59
CA SER A 183 -1.54 6.62 -0.66
C SER A 183 -2.99 6.75 -1.13
N LEU A 184 -3.92 6.04 -0.48
CA LEU A 184 -5.35 6.00 -0.81
C LEU A 184 -6.19 6.74 0.24
N PRO A 185 -7.29 7.38 -0.16
CA PRO A 185 -8.29 7.81 0.81
C PRO A 185 -8.88 6.60 1.54
N ARG A 186 -9.39 6.82 2.76
CA ARG A 186 -10.00 5.75 3.57
C ARG A 186 -11.34 5.33 2.95
N VAL A 187 -11.31 4.31 2.11
CA VAL A 187 -12.50 3.71 1.50
C VAL A 187 -12.91 2.43 2.23
N SER A 188 -14.20 2.13 2.25
CA SER A 188 -14.78 0.97 2.94
C SER A 188 -14.81 -0.31 2.09
N TYR A 189 -14.35 -0.26 0.86
CA TYR A 189 -14.35 -1.39 -0.07
C TYR A 189 -12.91 -1.79 -0.45
N VAL A 190 -12.77 -3.01 -0.96
CA VAL A 190 -11.48 -3.57 -1.39
C VAL A 190 -11.14 -3.04 -2.78
N THR A 191 -9.92 -2.54 -2.95
CA THR A 191 -9.38 -2.11 -4.25
C THR A 191 -8.60 -3.25 -4.92
N ALA A 192 -8.39 -3.17 -6.24
CA ALA A 192 -7.60 -4.16 -6.97
C ALA A 192 -6.15 -4.25 -6.43
N MET A 193 -5.56 -3.13 -6.00
CA MET A 193 -4.24 -3.11 -5.38
C MET A 193 -4.24 -3.86 -4.03
N ASP A 194 -5.27 -3.68 -3.19
CA ASP A 194 -5.39 -4.39 -1.92
C ASP A 194 -5.52 -5.90 -2.13
N LEU A 195 -6.31 -6.31 -3.12
CA LEU A 195 -6.44 -7.71 -3.46
C LEU A 195 -5.09 -8.31 -3.86
N PHE A 196 -4.33 -7.62 -4.73
CA PHE A 196 -2.99 -8.06 -5.15
C PHE A 196 -2.04 -8.21 -3.96
N VAL A 197 -1.95 -7.19 -3.09
CA VAL A 197 -1.08 -7.23 -1.90
C VAL A 197 -1.51 -8.34 -0.94
N THR A 198 -2.82 -8.56 -0.75
CA THR A 198 -3.34 -9.63 0.09
C THR A 198 -2.98 -11.01 -0.46
N VAL A 199 -3.09 -11.22 -1.76
CA VAL A 199 -2.68 -12.47 -2.41
C VAL A 199 -1.17 -12.70 -2.23
N CYS A 200 -0.33 -11.69 -2.45
CA CYS A 200 1.11 -11.78 -2.20
C CYS A 200 1.42 -12.15 -0.74
N PHE A 201 0.72 -11.53 0.21
CA PHE A 201 0.86 -11.84 1.63
C PHE A 201 0.52 -13.31 1.94
N LEU A 202 -0.58 -13.82 1.36
CA LEU A 202 -0.99 -15.23 1.53
C LEU A 202 0.07 -16.20 1.00
N PHE A 203 0.71 -15.89 -0.14
CA PHE A 203 1.79 -16.73 -0.67
C PHE A 203 3.02 -16.76 0.26
N VAL A 204 3.44 -15.60 0.77
CA VAL A 204 4.57 -15.52 1.72
C VAL A 204 4.26 -16.25 3.01
N PHE A 205 3.04 -16.07 3.54
CA PHE A 205 2.59 -16.76 4.75
C PHE A 205 2.49 -18.28 4.54
N ALA A 206 1.96 -18.73 3.40
CA ALA A 206 1.89 -20.15 3.07
C ALA A 206 3.28 -20.79 2.97
N ALA A 207 4.26 -20.09 2.41
CA ALA A 207 5.66 -20.57 2.36
C ALA A 207 6.26 -20.75 3.76
N LEU A 208 5.96 -19.85 4.70
CA LEU A 208 6.39 -19.98 6.10
C LEU A 208 5.69 -21.16 6.78
N MET A 209 4.40 -21.34 6.57
CA MET A 209 3.63 -22.46 7.14
C MET A 209 4.07 -23.82 6.59
N GLU A 210 4.39 -23.90 5.29
CA GLU A 210 4.96 -25.11 4.67
C GLU A 210 6.26 -25.49 5.37
N TYR A 211 7.16 -24.52 5.57
CA TYR A 211 8.41 -24.79 6.28
C TYR A 211 8.19 -25.27 7.73
N ALA A 212 7.30 -24.62 8.49
CA ALA A 212 6.97 -25.02 9.86
C ALA A 212 6.45 -26.47 9.91
N THR A 213 5.58 -26.83 8.96
CA THR A 213 5.03 -28.18 8.84
C THR A 213 6.11 -29.22 8.54
N LEU A 214 6.98 -28.95 7.58
CA LEU A 214 8.10 -29.86 7.23
C LEU A 214 9.06 -30.02 8.41
N ASN A 215 9.37 -28.97 9.14
CA ASN A 215 10.24 -29.04 10.31
C ASN A 215 9.62 -29.92 11.41
N TYR A 216 8.33 -29.75 11.67
CA TYR A 216 7.60 -30.55 12.65
C TYR A 216 7.62 -32.04 12.31
N TYR A 217 7.32 -32.42 11.07
CA TYR A 217 7.35 -33.82 10.64
C TYR A 217 8.77 -34.40 10.64
N SER A 218 9.78 -33.63 10.21
CA SER A 218 11.18 -34.07 10.26
C SER A 218 11.65 -34.34 11.67
N TYR A 219 11.24 -33.52 12.63
CA TYR A 219 11.56 -33.72 14.04
C TYR A 219 10.86 -34.97 14.61
N SER A 220 9.59 -35.18 14.27
CA SER A 220 8.81 -36.36 14.72
C SER A 220 9.41 -37.68 14.21
N VAL A 221 9.87 -37.69 12.95
CA VAL A 221 10.48 -38.89 12.33
C VAL A 221 11.89 -39.16 12.90
N ARG A 222 12.62 -38.13 13.33
CA ARG A 222 13.97 -38.24 13.91
C ARG A 222 13.98 -38.62 15.41
N ARG A 223 12.82 -38.69 16.08
CA ARG A 223 12.80 -39.27 17.44
C ARG A 223 13.22 -40.74 17.31
N PRO A 224 14.42 -41.13 17.75
CA PRO A 224 14.76 -42.54 17.81
C PRO A 224 13.76 -43.19 18.77
N SER A 225 13.13 -44.29 18.34
CA SER A 225 12.53 -45.21 19.27
C SER A 225 13.55 -45.41 20.38
N TYR A 226 13.16 -45.06 21.57
CA TYR A 226 14.00 -45.28 22.78
C TYR A 226 14.34 -46.76 22.78
N MET A 227 15.49 -47.13 22.18
CA MET A 227 16.05 -48.45 22.35
C MET A 227 16.38 -48.53 23.83
N GLU A 228 15.59 -49.30 24.52
CA GLU A 228 15.88 -49.75 25.90
C GLU A 228 17.37 -50.12 25.95
N PRO A 229 18.20 -49.47 26.82
CA PRO A 229 19.61 -49.80 26.89
C PRO A 229 19.72 -51.27 27.31
N LYS A 230 20.15 -52.13 26.38
CA LYS A 230 20.55 -53.48 26.73
C LYS A 230 21.58 -53.35 27.87
N ARG A 231 21.17 -53.77 29.09
CA ARG A 231 22.10 -53.92 30.22
C ARG A 231 23.23 -54.88 29.80
N LEU A 232 24.34 -54.32 29.35
CA LEU A 232 25.57 -55.04 29.25
C LEU A 232 26.08 -55.26 30.69
N ASN A 233 25.95 -56.50 31.16
CA ASN A 233 26.60 -56.93 32.40
C ASN A 233 28.12 -56.90 32.20
N TYR A 234 28.72 -55.77 32.54
CA TYR A 234 30.18 -55.76 32.75
C TYR A 234 30.49 -56.23 34.15
N PRO A 235 31.49 -57.10 34.34
CA PRO A 235 31.98 -57.45 35.68
C PRO A 235 32.61 -56.20 36.32
N VAL A 236 32.13 -55.84 37.49
CA VAL A 236 32.66 -54.75 38.29
C VAL A 236 34.13 -55.01 38.59
N LEU A 237 35.07 -54.35 37.96
CA LEU A 237 36.43 -54.22 38.32
C LEU A 237 36.53 -53.16 39.42
N ASP A 238 36.87 -53.65 40.68
CA ASP A 238 37.04 -52.83 41.83
C ASP A 238 38.39 -52.07 41.73
N VAL A 239 38.35 -50.85 41.19
CA VAL A 239 39.53 -49.99 41.10
C VAL A 239 39.44 -48.97 42.23
N ARG A 240 40.24 -49.24 43.28
CA ARG A 240 40.49 -48.28 44.37
C ARG A 240 41.19 -47.03 43.84
N PRO A 241 40.70 -45.79 44.17
CA PRO A 241 41.39 -44.58 43.79
C PRO A 241 42.74 -44.42 44.54
N PRO A 242 43.78 -43.91 43.90
CA PRO A 242 45.05 -43.56 44.55
C PRO A 242 44.89 -42.31 45.43
N PRO A 243 45.76 -42.19 46.51
CA PRO A 243 45.64 -41.08 47.43
C PRO A 243 46.06 -39.75 46.81
N HIS A 244 45.37 -38.72 47.26
CA HIS A 244 45.45 -37.33 46.84
C HIS A 244 46.90 -36.77 46.80
N THR A 245 47.28 -36.28 45.59
CA THR A 245 48.33 -35.29 45.41
C THR A 245 47.71 -33.94 45.14
N VAL A 246 47.88 -33.02 46.09
CA VAL A 246 47.46 -31.64 45.94
C VAL A 246 48.46 -30.93 45.03
N ILE A 247 48.05 -30.60 43.78
CA ILE A 247 48.82 -29.75 42.87
C ILE A 247 48.18 -28.36 42.89
N ALA A 248 49.00 -27.32 43.18
CA ALA A 248 48.61 -25.94 43.19
C ALA A 248 48.22 -25.50 41.75
N LEU A 249 46.97 -25.12 41.60
CA LEU A 249 46.39 -24.65 40.32
C LEU A 249 46.78 -23.20 40.05
N ASN A 250 47.46 -22.97 38.91
CA ASN A 250 47.66 -21.68 38.33
C ASN A 250 46.33 -21.24 37.64
N ASN A 251 45.97 -19.97 37.77
CA ASN A 251 44.68 -19.36 37.36
C ASN A 251 44.29 -19.50 35.88
N SER A 252 45.11 -20.15 35.06
CA SER A 252 44.82 -20.32 33.60
C SER A 252 44.09 -21.61 33.23
N MET A 253 43.91 -22.54 34.18
CA MET A 253 43.24 -23.84 33.93
C MET A 253 41.73 -23.81 34.16
N TYR A 254 41.20 -22.75 34.77
CA TYR A 254 39.78 -22.68 35.13
C TYR A 254 38.85 -22.46 33.96
N TRP A 255 39.35 -21.93 32.83
CA TRP A 255 38.52 -21.68 31.64
C TRP A 255 38.43 -22.89 30.72
N GLN A 256 39.44 -23.73 30.67
CA GLN A 256 39.45 -24.89 29.79
C GLN A 256 38.53 -26.01 30.30
N ASP A 257 38.47 -26.20 31.66
CA ASP A 257 37.54 -27.18 32.24
C ASP A 257 36.07 -26.77 32.14
N PHE A 258 35.79 -25.46 31.98
CA PHE A 258 34.42 -24.96 31.83
C PHE A 258 33.89 -25.17 30.40
N GLU A 259 34.74 -25.04 29.38
CA GLU A 259 34.40 -25.33 27.98
C GLU A 259 34.17 -26.82 27.77
N ASP A 260 35.01 -27.68 28.32
CA ASP A 260 34.83 -29.12 28.22
C ASP A 260 33.58 -29.63 28.96
N ALA A 261 33.24 -29.07 30.12
CA ALA A 261 32.03 -29.43 30.85
C ALA A 261 30.75 -29.01 30.10
N CYS A 262 30.72 -27.84 29.45
CA CYS A 262 29.62 -27.40 28.59
C CYS A 262 29.45 -28.29 27.34
N PHE A 263 30.55 -28.73 26.73
CA PHE A 263 30.57 -29.62 25.59
C PHE A 263 30.00 -31.00 25.90
N TYR A 264 30.35 -31.58 27.06
CA TYR A 264 29.81 -32.87 27.50
C TYR A 264 28.34 -32.83 27.88
N GLU A 265 27.83 -31.73 28.45
CA GLU A 265 26.40 -31.60 28.76
C GLU A 265 25.53 -31.47 27.50
N CYS A 266 26.04 -30.87 26.45
CA CYS A 266 25.36 -30.83 25.15
C CYS A 266 25.31 -32.20 24.45
N LEU A 267 26.32 -33.05 24.65
CA LEU A 267 26.35 -34.41 24.11
C LEU A 267 25.40 -35.38 24.80
N GLU A 268 25.06 -35.17 26.08
CA GLU A 268 24.12 -36.01 26.83
C GLU A 268 22.65 -35.65 26.67
N GLY A 269 22.29 -34.65 25.86
CA GLY A 269 20.90 -34.30 25.53
C GLY A 269 20.13 -33.65 26.68
N LYS A 270 20.81 -33.06 27.65
CA LYS A 270 20.18 -32.20 28.65
C LYS A 270 20.00 -30.81 28.06
N ASP A 271 18.79 -30.27 28.20
CA ASP A 271 18.41 -28.96 27.69
C ASP A 271 19.38 -27.88 28.18
N CYS A 272 20.19 -27.32 27.27
CA CYS A 272 21.06 -26.19 27.57
C CYS A 272 20.17 -24.96 27.90
N GLN A 273 20.02 -24.64 29.17
CA GLN A 273 19.30 -23.44 29.64
C GLN A 273 20.12 -22.14 29.56
N SER A 274 21.35 -22.20 29.05
CA SER A 274 22.23 -21.05 28.93
C SER A 274 22.22 -20.52 27.47
N PHE A 275 21.76 -19.31 27.30
CA PHE A 275 21.63 -18.61 26.01
C PHE A 275 22.97 -18.37 25.28
N PHE A 276 24.09 -18.61 25.96
CA PHE A 276 25.44 -18.39 25.43
C PHE A 276 26.10 -19.63 24.79
N CYS A 277 25.61 -20.85 25.06
CA CYS A 277 26.18 -22.06 24.47
C CYS A 277 25.72 -22.36 23.02
N CYS A 278 24.78 -21.64 22.46
CA CYS A 278 24.24 -21.90 21.11
C CYS A 278 24.77 -20.95 20.04
N PHE A 279 25.80 -20.14 20.29
CA PHE A 279 26.23 -19.09 19.35
C PHE A 279 27.58 -19.33 18.67
N GLU A 280 28.23 -20.48 18.88
CA GLU A 280 29.43 -20.89 18.13
C GLU A 280 29.21 -22.23 17.40
N GLU A 281 28.45 -22.14 16.28
CA GLU A 281 28.58 -22.97 15.07
C GLU A 281 27.88 -22.27 13.89
#